data_86d8d164db02da30dea49b00ce55ea46
#
_entry.id   86d8d164db02da30dea49b00ce55ea46
#
_cell.length_a   1.000
_cell.length_b   1.000
_cell.length_c   1.000
_cell.angle_alpha   90.00
_cell.angle_beta   90.00
_cell.angle_gamma   90.00
#
_symmetry.space_group_name_H-M   'P 1'
#
loop_
_entity.id
_entity.type
_entity.pdbx_description
1 polymer ?
#
loop_
_entity_poly.entity_id
_entity_poly.type
_entity_poly.pdbx_seq_one_letter_code
_entity_poly.pdbx_strand_id
1 'polypeptide(L)'
;MGVRTPARPRSRLGRPLVGGAVALLTAAAAVSAPSASAAAAVSAPVGSAVSSEGLVGFATLTGYGRTGTNGGAGGPTVTVSNYAQLAAAVADDVPRIVRVSGTVTGSGDDMLDVGSNKTIIGVGSSATISGFGLDVNGWGPAEVDWGGDTCDPAERDRFTHVQNVIIRNLSFRNSPDDSINVQCYSHHVWIDHNTFYPASDGSVDIKRGSDLATVSYNRFAGTDKSMLLGHSDNNAAQDTGYLRVTYHHNWFDGSNTRHPRVRFGYAHVYANYVSIDDYFIGLGVEGRIYAESNYVRGAKTITEDFGNARLTWARSNFYDVATITRANDSGKTMEDWLRADGSVGPPPYSYSAGSASSSPPSAGAGVPGADTIP
;
A
#
# COMPACT_ATOMS: atom_id res chain seq x y z
N MET A 1 -23.67 -49.38 14.54
CA MET A 1 -23.36 -49.54 16.01
C MET A 1 -22.52 -48.35 16.42
N GLY A 2 -23.14 -47.44 17.13
CA GLY A 2 -22.48 -46.22 17.59
C GLY A 2 -21.97 -46.43 19.03
N VAL A 3 -20.88 -45.79 19.37
CA VAL A 3 -20.46 -45.60 20.75
C VAL A 3 -20.28 -44.08 20.99
N ARG A 4 -21.16 -43.53 21.81
CA ARG A 4 -21.08 -42.18 22.37
C ARG A 4 -20.25 -42.24 23.68
N THR A 5 -19.32 -41.34 23.82
CA THR A 5 -18.62 -41.12 25.09
C THR A 5 -19.17 -39.86 25.79
N PRO A 6 -19.38 -39.85 27.11
CA PRO A 6 -20.13 -38.84 27.80
C PRO A 6 -19.25 -37.69 28.35
N ALA A 7 -19.89 -36.51 28.48
CA ALA A 7 -19.36 -35.30 29.05
C ALA A 7 -19.15 -35.40 30.58
N ARG A 8 -18.08 -34.78 31.12
CA ARG A 8 -17.82 -34.62 32.57
C ARG A 8 -18.40 -33.30 33.09
N PRO A 9 -18.89 -33.29 34.33
CA PRO A 9 -19.54 -32.14 34.92
C PRO A 9 -18.58 -31.15 35.60
N ARG A 10 -18.97 -29.87 35.58
CA ARG A 10 -18.31 -28.78 36.30
C ARG A 10 -18.66 -28.83 37.81
N SER A 11 -17.67 -28.79 38.68
CA SER A 11 -17.83 -28.59 40.09
C SER A 11 -17.85 -27.10 40.47
N ARG A 12 -18.90 -26.66 41.13
CA ARG A 12 -18.97 -25.37 41.84
C ARG A 12 -18.32 -25.52 43.21
N LEU A 13 -17.52 -24.56 43.64
CA LEU A 13 -17.16 -24.38 45.03
C LEU A 13 -17.32 -22.91 45.42
N GLY A 14 -17.86 -22.74 46.58
CA GLY A 14 -18.56 -21.65 47.16
C GLY A 14 -17.68 -20.51 47.70
N ARG A 15 -18.39 -19.41 47.96
CA ARG A 15 -17.93 -18.20 48.65
C ARG A 15 -17.84 -18.38 50.16
N PRO A 16 -17.06 -17.56 50.85
CA PRO A 16 -17.52 -16.95 52.09
C PRO A 16 -17.64 -15.41 51.97
N LEU A 17 -18.69 -14.91 52.59
CA LEU A 17 -19.00 -13.52 52.90
C LEU A 17 -18.13 -13.05 54.07
N VAL A 18 -17.51 -11.86 53.92
CA VAL A 18 -17.12 -11.06 55.09
C VAL A 18 -17.59 -9.63 54.85
N GLY A 19 -18.40 -9.17 55.75
CA GLY A 19 -18.93 -7.81 55.75
C GLY A 19 -17.91 -6.82 56.32
N GLY A 20 -17.93 -5.59 55.83
CA GLY A 20 -17.20 -4.46 56.38
C GLY A 20 -17.85 -3.17 55.84
N ALA A 21 -18.52 -2.44 56.72
CA ALA A 21 -19.07 -1.13 56.43
C ALA A 21 -17.98 -0.09 56.34
N VAL A 22 -17.97 0.75 55.27
CA VAL A 22 -17.18 1.97 55.23
C VAL A 22 -17.96 3.09 54.54
N ALA A 23 -17.80 4.26 55.09
CA ALA A 23 -18.48 5.51 54.91
C ALA A 23 -18.54 6.07 53.48
N LEU A 24 -19.62 6.74 53.15
CA LEU A 24 -19.76 7.61 51.99
C LEU A 24 -18.83 8.82 52.09
N LEU A 25 -17.96 8.97 51.14
CA LEU A 25 -17.38 10.24 50.74
C LEU A 25 -17.79 10.51 49.28
N THR A 26 -18.65 11.48 49.10
CA THR A 26 -19.00 12.00 47.76
C THR A 26 -17.84 12.86 47.24
N ALA A 27 -17.06 12.31 46.31
CA ALA A 27 -16.18 13.10 45.46
C ALA A 27 -16.82 13.22 44.08
N ALA A 28 -17.16 14.44 43.70
CA ALA A 28 -17.57 14.75 42.34
C ALA A 28 -16.39 14.56 41.41
N ALA A 29 -16.36 13.49 40.62
CA ALA A 29 -15.42 13.31 39.54
C ALA A 29 -15.94 14.11 38.34
N ALA A 30 -15.19 15.16 37.99
CA ALA A 30 -15.33 15.82 36.69
C ALA A 30 -14.94 14.81 35.60
N VAL A 31 -15.90 14.42 34.80
CA VAL A 31 -15.67 13.64 33.60
C VAL A 31 -14.99 14.56 32.58
N SER A 32 -13.68 14.49 32.48
CA SER A 32 -12.95 15.08 31.35
C SER A 32 -13.20 14.19 30.13
N ALA A 33 -13.86 14.75 29.11
CA ALA A 33 -13.99 14.14 27.80
C ALA A 33 -12.58 13.85 27.24
N PRO A 34 -12.35 12.71 26.58
CA PRO A 34 -11.08 12.45 25.91
C PRO A 34 -10.90 13.52 24.83
N SER A 35 -9.82 14.28 24.94
CA SER A 35 -9.38 15.19 23.89
C SER A 35 -9.14 14.35 22.64
N ALA A 36 -9.86 14.65 21.57
CA ALA A 36 -9.55 14.13 20.25
C ALA A 36 -8.09 14.49 19.96
N SER A 37 -7.24 13.49 19.84
CA SER A 37 -5.86 13.65 19.38
C SER A 37 -5.95 14.30 18.00
N ALA A 38 -5.56 15.57 17.92
CA ALA A 38 -5.45 16.26 16.66
C ALA A 38 -4.42 15.49 15.82
N ALA A 39 -4.86 14.98 14.68
CA ALA A 39 -3.95 14.49 13.67
C ALA A 39 -2.90 15.57 13.45
N ALA A 40 -1.62 15.24 13.64
CA ALA A 40 -0.53 16.18 13.50
C ALA A 40 -0.63 16.81 12.11
N ALA A 41 -0.90 18.10 12.06
CA ALA A 41 -0.88 18.84 10.81
C ALA A 41 0.54 18.75 10.25
N VAL A 42 0.70 18.03 9.15
CA VAL A 42 1.95 17.97 8.41
C VAL A 42 2.17 19.37 7.82
N SER A 43 3.03 20.15 8.46
CA SER A 43 3.45 21.43 7.91
C SER A 43 4.36 21.17 6.71
N ALA A 44 4.02 21.75 5.55
CA ALA A 44 4.88 21.70 4.37
C ALA A 44 6.23 22.36 4.69
N PRO A 45 7.36 21.69 4.46
CA PRO A 45 8.66 22.32 4.64
C PRO A 45 8.92 23.33 3.53
N VAL A 46 9.32 24.53 3.90
CA VAL A 46 9.94 25.49 2.98
C VAL A 46 11.34 24.97 2.67
N GLY A 47 11.56 24.48 1.47
CA GLY A 47 12.84 24.02 0.98
C GLY A 47 13.02 22.51 0.94
N SER A 48 12.39 21.86 -0.04
CA SER A 48 12.69 20.46 -0.37
C SER A 48 14.02 20.38 -1.10
N ALA A 49 15.00 19.70 -0.50
CA ALA A 49 16.09 19.15 -1.29
C ALA A 49 15.46 18.15 -2.27
N VAL A 50 15.53 18.42 -3.55
CA VAL A 50 15.15 17.48 -4.61
C VAL A 50 16.05 16.26 -4.46
N SER A 51 15.50 15.12 -4.09
CA SER A 51 16.24 13.86 -4.10
C SER A 51 16.79 13.63 -5.50
N SER A 52 18.02 13.21 -5.61
CA SER A 52 18.79 13.16 -6.86
C SER A 52 18.24 12.22 -7.93
N GLU A 53 17.16 11.52 -7.70
CA GLU A 53 16.49 10.67 -8.69
C GLU A 53 15.00 10.43 -8.38
N GLY A 54 14.18 11.38 -8.74
CA GLY A 54 12.81 11.08 -9.17
C GLY A 54 11.77 10.68 -8.12
N LEU A 55 12.09 10.49 -6.84
CA LEU A 55 11.07 10.23 -5.85
C LEU A 55 10.20 11.47 -5.64
N VAL A 56 8.93 11.32 -5.98
CA VAL A 56 7.90 12.34 -5.76
C VAL A 56 6.71 11.67 -5.07
N GLY A 57 5.98 12.42 -4.28
CA GLY A 57 4.77 11.88 -3.67
C GLY A 57 4.83 11.80 -2.15
N PHE A 58 3.89 11.09 -1.57
CA PHE A 58 3.77 10.98 -0.11
C PHE A 58 5.00 10.41 0.58
N ALA A 59 5.76 9.54 -0.08
CA ALA A 59 7.00 8.99 0.47
C ALA A 59 8.13 10.02 0.65
N THR A 60 7.98 11.27 0.15
CA THR A 60 8.92 12.37 0.38
C THR A 60 8.63 13.17 1.64
N LEU A 61 7.43 13.05 2.20
CA LEU A 61 7.00 13.91 3.30
C LEU A 61 7.71 13.56 4.61
N THR A 62 7.84 14.56 5.46
CA THR A 62 8.26 14.35 6.84
C THR A 62 7.10 13.81 7.67
N GLY A 63 7.35 12.76 8.42
CA GLY A 63 6.39 12.14 9.32
C GLY A 63 7.05 11.04 10.15
N TYR A 64 6.44 10.62 11.24
CA TYR A 64 6.91 9.51 12.08
C TYR A 64 8.38 9.64 12.51
N GLY A 65 8.84 10.90 12.77
CA GLY A 65 10.22 11.19 13.16
C GLY A 65 11.24 11.10 12.01
N ARG A 66 10.80 11.03 10.73
CA ARG A 66 11.63 10.82 9.57
C ARG A 66 11.37 11.85 8.47
N THR A 67 12.40 12.18 7.69
CA THR A 67 12.30 13.07 6.52
C THR A 67 12.44 12.24 5.25
N GLY A 68 11.32 11.88 4.63
CA GLY A 68 11.27 11.14 3.37
C GLY A 68 11.87 9.73 3.41
N THR A 69 11.94 9.12 2.24
CA THR A 69 12.43 7.76 2.02
C THR A 69 13.79 7.80 1.32
N ASN A 70 14.79 7.15 1.89
CA ASN A 70 16.13 7.00 1.30
C ASN A 70 16.65 5.55 1.36
N GLY A 71 15.79 4.60 1.76
CA GLY A 71 16.09 3.17 1.79
C GLY A 71 17.32 2.81 2.61
N GLY A 72 18.18 2.00 2.02
CA GLY A 72 19.45 1.57 2.60
C GLY A 72 20.61 2.54 2.44
N ALA A 73 20.35 3.81 2.09
CA ALA A 73 21.42 4.79 1.86
C ALA A 73 22.35 4.92 3.07
N GLY A 74 23.67 4.94 2.81
CA GLY A 74 24.69 4.97 3.85
C GLY A 74 25.05 3.59 4.44
N GLY A 75 24.27 2.56 4.16
CA GLY A 75 24.58 1.19 4.54
C GLY A 75 25.44 0.44 3.52
N PRO A 76 25.93 -0.78 3.88
CA PRO A 76 26.66 -1.61 2.96
C PRO A 76 25.80 -2.08 1.78
N THR A 77 26.45 -2.27 0.63
CA THR A 77 25.84 -2.90 -0.54
C THR A 77 26.21 -4.38 -0.55
N VAL A 78 25.20 -5.24 -0.66
CA VAL A 78 25.35 -6.68 -0.82
C VAL A 78 24.67 -7.17 -2.11
N THR A 79 25.22 -8.18 -2.76
CA THR A 79 24.58 -8.81 -3.92
C THR A 79 24.08 -10.19 -3.53
N VAL A 80 22.82 -10.48 -3.86
CA VAL A 80 22.15 -11.74 -3.56
C VAL A 80 21.64 -12.40 -4.85
N SER A 81 21.66 -13.73 -4.90
CA SER A 81 21.23 -14.51 -6.07
C SER A 81 20.36 -15.72 -5.74
N ASN A 82 20.01 -15.89 -4.46
CA ASN A 82 19.09 -16.93 -4.01
C ASN A 82 18.28 -16.47 -2.79
N TYR A 83 17.24 -17.24 -2.46
CA TYR A 83 16.30 -16.91 -1.39
C TYR A 83 16.98 -16.75 -0.02
N ALA A 84 17.85 -17.67 0.38
CA ALA A 84 18.49 -17.62 1.69
C ALA A 84 19.37 -16.36 1.87
N GLN A 85 20.09 -15.96 0.82
CA GLN A 85 20.88 -14.73 0.83
C GLN A 85 19.98 -13.49 0.91
N LEU A 86 18.87 -13.46 0.15
CA LEU A 86 17.93 -12.35 0.18
C LEU A 86 17.29 -12.26 1.57
N ALA A 87 16.76 -13.34 2.11
CA ALA A 87 16.14 -13.41 3.43
C ALA A 87 17.09 -12.89 4.52
N ALA A 88 18.33 -13.36 4.55
CA ALA A 88 19.34 -12.89 5.49
C ALA A 88 19.69 -11.40 5.32
N ALA A 89 19.62 -10.87 4.09
CA ALA A 89 19.97 -9.48 3.81
C ALA A 89 18.88 -8.50 4.19
N VAL A 90 17.61 -8.92 4.26
CA VAL A 90 16.46 -8.04 4.54
C VAL A 90 15.86 -8.20 5.94
N ALA A 91 16.29 -9.20 6.73
CA ALA A 91 15.64 -9.60 7.99
C ALA A 91 15.78 -8.58 9.15
N ASP A 92 16.78 -7.72 9.13
CA ASP A 92 17.08 -6.76 10.20
C ASP A 92 16.73 -5.31 9.81
N ASP A 93 16.88 -4.36 10.74
CA ASP A 93 16.66 -2.93 10.48
C ASP A 93 17.94 -2.15 10.15
N VAL A 94 19.06 -2.83 10.00
CA VAL A 94 20.34 -2.20 9.64
C VAL A 94 20.27 -1.66 8.20
N PRO A 95 20.60 -0.40 7.94
CA PRO A 95 20.58 0.14 6.59
C PRO A 95 21.41 -0.73 5.61
N ARG A 96 20.79 -1.12 4.48
CA ARG A 96 21.46 -1.99 3.50
C ARG A 96 20.89 -1.79 2.10
N ILE A 97 21.79 -1.76 1.12
CA ILE A 97 21.46 -1.84 -0.31
C ILE A 97 21.62 -3.27 -0.75
N VAL A 98 20.51 -3.93 -1.11
CA VAL A 98 20.46 -5.34 -1.52
C VAL A 98 20.27 -5.41 -3.02
N ARG A 99 21.31 -5.80 -3.74
CA ARG A 99 21.30 -5.96 -5.20
C ARG A 99 20.90 -7.40 -5.56
N VAL A 100 19.74 -7.54 -6.18
CA VAL A 100 19.24 -8.86 -6.63
C VAL A 100 19.80 -9.15 -8.02
N SER A 101 20.54 -10.23 -8.17
CA SER A 101 21.16 -10.65 -9.43
C SER A 101 20.52 -11.95 -9.95
N GLY A 102 19.89 -11.87 -11.12
CA GLY A 102 19.19 -13.01 -11.71
C GLY A 102 17.87 -13.33 -11.02
N THR A 103 17.44 -14.59 -11.11
CA THR A 103 16.17 -15.03 -10.52
C THR A 103 16.38 -15.60 -9.11
N VAL A 104 15.73 -15.00 -8.14
CA VAL A 104 15.62 -15.55 -6.78
C VAL A 104 14.30 -16.30 -6.70
N THR A 105 14.38 -17.61 -6.50
CA THR A 105 13.21 -18.49 -6.39
C THR A 105 12.99 -18.91 -4.94
N GLY A 106 11.79 -18.73 -4.44
CA GLY A 106 11.28 -19.26 -3.18
C GLY A 106 10.17 -20.28 -3.43
N SER A 107 9.80 -20.96 -2.38
CA SER A 107 8.68 -21.90 -2.37
C SER A 107 8.02 -21.85 -1.00
N GLY A 108 6.70 -21.84 -0.97
CA GLY A 108 5.90 -21.76 0.25
C GLY A 108 4.78 -20.74 0.07
N ASP A 109 3.86 -20.72 1.00
CA ASP A 109 2.73 -19.80 0.98
C ASP A 109 3.04 -18.49 1.72
N ASP A 110 4.18 -18.41 2.42
CA ASP A 110 4.58 -17.25 3.19
C ASP A 110 5.30 -16.21 2.32
N MET A 111 5.01 -14.95 2.57
CA MET A 111 5.77 -13.83 2.01
C MET A 111 7.08 -13.64 2.79
N LEU A 112 8.09 -13.04 2.15
CA LEU A 112 9.36 -12.72 2.80
C LEU A 112 9.26 -11.37 3.51
N ASP A 113 9.38 -11.37 4.83
CA ASP A 113 9.42 -10.16 5.64
C ASP A 113 10.65 -9.30 5.34
N VAL A 114 10.42 -8.00 5.22
CA VAL A 114 11.44 -6.99 4.95
C VAL A 114 11.54 -6.02 6.12
N GLY A 115 12.70 -5.95 6.75
CA GLY A 115 12.99 -4.98 7.81
C GLY A 115 13.18 -3.56 7.29
N SER A 116 13.34 -2.61 8.22
CA SER A 116 13.50 -1.19 7.91
C SER A 116 14.83 -0.87 7.18
N ASN A 117 14.87 0.31 6.55
CA ASN A 117 16.08 0.87 5.97
C ASN A 117 16.71 -0.01 4.87
N LYS A 118 15.90 -0.50 3.97
CA LYS A 118 16.34 -1.34 2.85
C LYS A 118 16.12 -0.67 1.50
N THR A 119 17.10 -0.79 0.63
CA THR A 119 16.92 -0.64 -0.81
C THR A 119 17.11 -2.00 -1.45
N ILE A 120 16.03 -2.60 -1.96
CA ILE A 120 16.05 -3.87 -2.70
C ILE A 120 15.97 -3.52 -4.17
N ILE A 121 17.06 -3.75 -4.92
CA ILE A 121 17.17 -3.27 -6.29
C ILE A 121 17.68 -4.36 -7.22
N GLY A 122 17.01 -4.56 -8.35
CA GLY A 122 17.42 -5.52 -9.37
C GLY A 122 18.65 -5.06 -10.14
N VAL A 123 19.53 -5.99 -10.48
CA VAL A 123 20.69 -5.75 -11.34
C VAL A 123 20.33 -6.00 -12.80
N GLY A 124 20.46 -4.97 -13.65
CA GLY A 124 20.13 -5.05 -15.07
C GLY A 124 18.63 -5.33 -15.29
N SER A 125 18.30 -6.07 -16.34
CA SER A 125 16.91 -6.31 -16.77
C SER A 125 16.35 -7.70 -16.41
N SER A 126 17.14 -8.56 -15.76
CA SER A 126 16.75 -9.96 -15.51
C SER A 126 16.46 -10.29 -14.05
N ALA A 127 16.57 -9.31 -13.15
CA ALA A 127 16.34 -9.53 -11.74
C ALA A 127 14.86 -9.88 -11.48
N THR A 128 14.62 -11.06 -10.91
CA THR A 128 13.28 -11.62 -10.73
C THR A 128 13.11 -12.23 -9.35
N ILE A 129 11.99 -11.93 -8.72
CA ILE A 129 11.47 -12.61 -7.54
C ILE A 129 10.40 -13.58 -8.05
N SER A 130 10.51 -14.86 -7.72
CA SER A 130 9.60 -15.89 -8.24
C SER A 130 9.18 -16.89 -7.17
N GLY A 131 7.87 -17.11 -7.05
CA GLY A 131 7.29 -18.10 -6.14
C GLY A 131 7.16 -17.62 -4.69
N PHE A 132 7.31 -16.32 -4.44
CA PHE A 132 7.03 -15.65 -3.17
C PHE A 132 6.82 -14.15 -3.38
N GLY A 133 6.26 -13.47 -2.38
CA GLY A 133 6.14 -12.02 -2.33
C GLY A 133 7.04 -11.40 -1.25
N LEU A 134 7.05 -10.06 -1.17
CA LEU A 134 7.74 -9.28 -0.13
C LEU A 134 6.71 -8.66 0.82
N ASP A 135 6.86 -8.82 2.13
CA ASP A 135 6.02 -8.22 3.15
C ASP A 135 6.77 -7.13 3.93
N VAL A 136 6.39 -5.89 3.70
CA VAL A 136 6.83 -4.73 4.50
C VAL A 136 5.85 -4.60 5.65
N ASN A 137 6.06 -5.39 6.69
CA ASN A 137 5.16 -5.55 7.81
C ASN A 137 5.65 -4.77 9.03
N GLY A 138 4.89 -3.77 9.44
CA GLY A 138 5.27 -2.85 10.50
C GLY A 138 5.50 -3.49 11.87
N TRP A 139 5.07 -4.73 12.07
CA TRP A 139 5.35 -5.46 13.30
C TRP A 139 6.66 -6.26 13.22
N GLY A 140 7.27 -6.32 12.04
CA GLY A 140 8.56 -6.96 11.80
C GLY A 140 8.54 -8.47 11.92
N PRO A 141 9.63 -9.12 11.49
CA PRO A 141 9.70 -10.58 11.41
C PRO A 141 9.75 -11.27 12.78
N ALA A 142 10.05 -10.55 13.86
CA ALA A 142 10.18 -11.14 15.20
C ALA A 142 8.87 -11.21 16.00
N GLU A 143 7.80 -10.58 15.53
CA GLU A 143 6.54 -10.40 16.25
C GLU A 143 5.40 -11.26 15.69
N VAL A 144 5.76 -12.31 14.99
CA VAL A 144 4.81 -13.16 14.25
C VAL A 144 4.28 -14.29 15.13
N ASP A 145 3.50 -13.97 16.13
CA ASP A 145 2.50 -14.94 16.62
C ASP A 145 1.12 -14.50 16.11
N TRP A 146 0.85 -14.89 14.88
CA TRP A 146 -0.33 -14.50 14.14
C TRP A 146 -1.58 -15.24 14.61
N GLY A 147 -1.96 -15.01 15.82
CA GLY A 147 -3.32 -15.35 16.25
C GLY A 147 -4.39 -14.59 15.52
N GLY A 148 -4.05 -13.95 14.41
CA GLY A 148 -4.99 -13.19 13.58
C GLY A 148 -4.33 -11.92 13.04
N ASP A 149 -4.46 -11.75 11.92
CA ASP A 149 -4.53 -10.79 10.86
C ASP A 149 -4.83 -9.32 11.24
N THR A 150 -4.62 -8.90 12.50
CA THR A 150 -5.29 -7.69 12.98
C THR A 150 -4.43 -6.46 13.05
N CYS A 151 -3.11 -6.53 13.22
CA CYS A 151 -2.30 -5.35 13.53
C CYS A 151 -3.08 -4.39 14.45
N ASP A 152 -3.47 -4.87 15.62
CA ASP A 152 -4.45 -4.23 16.49
C ASP A 152 -4.08 -2.76 16.74
N PRO A 153 -4.96 -1.78 16.48
CA PRO A 153 -4.71 -0.37 16.78
C PRO A 153 -4.33 -0.09 18.24
N ALA A 154 -4.81 -0.91 19.18
CA ALA A 154 -4.46 -0.78 20.60
C ALA A 154 -2.99 -1.18 20.90
N GLU A 155 -2.39 -1.98 20.04
CA GLU A 155 -1.03 -2.46 20.16
C GLU A 155 -0.02 -1.63 19.34
N ARG A 156 -0.49 -0.73 18.49
CA ARG A 156 0.32 0.07 17.56
C ARG A 156 1.57 0.63 18.19
N ASP A 157 1.44 1.30 19.32
CA ASP A 157 2.55 2.04 19.94
C ASP A 157 3.55 1.13 20.68
N ARG A 158 3.34 -0.19 20.66
CA ARG A 158 4.29 -1.18 21.20
C ARG A 158 5.44 -1.50 20.26
N PHE A 159 5.29 -1.21 18.97
CA PHE A 159 6.24 -1.64 17.94
C PHE A 159 6.95 -0.45 17.32
N THR A 160 8.20 -0.66 16.92
CA THR A 160 8.89 0.21 15.97
C THR A 160 8.56 -0.28 14.58
N HIS A 161 7.64 0.40 13.91
CA HIS A 161 7.14 -0.04 12.62
C HIS A 161 8.22 -0.05 11.55
N VAL A 162 8.13 -1.00 10.63
CA VAL A 162 9.03 -1.05 9.47
C VAL A 162 8.85 0.20 8.63
N GLN A 163 9.98 0.78 8.25
CA GLN A 163 10.01 2.06 7.56
C GLN A 163 11.18 2.18 6.59
N ASN A 164 11.07 3.13 5.67
CA ASN A 164 12.19 3.51 4.83
C ASN A 164 12.66 2.36 3.92
N VAL A 165 11.74 1.86 3.11
CA VAL A 165 12.00 0.76 2.20
C VAL A 165 11.83 1.22 0.76
N ILE A 166 12.80 0.89 -0.08
CA ILE A 166 12.76 1.08 -1.53
C ILE A 166 12.82 -0.30 -2.20
N ILE A 167 11.85 -0.58 -3.07
CA ILE A 167 11.80 -1.80 -3.88
C ILE A 167 11.78 -1.38 -5.34
N ARG A 168 12.84 -1.68 -6.09
CA ARG A 168 13.05 -1.11 -7.42
C ARG A 168 13.62 -2.08 -8.42
N ASN A 169 13.24 -1.93 -9.69
CA ASN A 169 13.79 -2.66 -10.84
C ASN A 169 13.73 -4.19 -10.72
N LEU A 170 12.64 -4.72 -10.22
CA LEU A 170 12.42 -6.15 -10.03
C LEU A 170 11.22 -6.64 -10.84
N SER A 171 11.30 -7.85 -11.38
CA SER A 171 10.15 -8.57 -11.90
C SER A 171 9.59 -9.50 -10.82
N PHE A 172 8.26 -9.50 -10.63
CA PHE A 172 7.56 -10.40 -9.71
C PHE A 172 6.74 -11.41 -10.49
N ARG A 173 6.88 -12.69 -10.16
CA ARG A 173 6.18 -13.79 -10.84
C ARG A 173 5.77 -14.88 -9.86
N ASN A 174 4.61 -15.48 -10.13
CA ASN A 174 4.14 -16.67 -9.42
C ASN A 174 4.07 -16.49 -7.89
N SER A 175 3.78 -15.30 -7.41
CA SER A 175 3.55 -15.07 -5.98
C SER A 175 2.32 -15.86 -5.54
N PRO A 176 2.40 -16.65 -4.45
CA PRO A 176 1.27 -17.45 -3.95
C PRO A 176 0.19 -16.61 -3.29
N ASP A 177 0.50 -15.39 -2.91
CA ASP A 177 -0.35 -14.33 -2.40
C ASP A 177 -0.05 -13.04 -3.18
N ASP A 178 -0.01 -11.87 -2.53
CA ASP A 178 0.41 -10.62 -3.15
C ASP A 178 1.90 -10.63 -3.55
N SER A 179 2.28 -9.82 -4.53
CA SER A 179 3.69 -9.66 -4.87
C SER A 179 4.43 -8.75 -3.87
N ILE A 180 3.80 -7.68 -3.42
CA ILE A 180 4.29 -6.79 -2.36
C ILE A 180 3.12 -6.40 -1.46
N ASN A 181 3.26 -6.66 -0.16
CA ASN A 181 2.42 -6.10 0.89
C ASN A 181 3.16 -4.98 1.63
N VAL A 182 2.43 -3.91 1.97
CA VAL A 182 2.84 -2.87 2.92
C VAL A 182 1.75 -2.78 3.97
N GLN A 183 2.03 -3.22 5.19
CA GLN A 183 0.99 -3.36 6.20
C GLN A 183 1.46 -3.06 7.62
N CYS A 184 0.51 -3.04 8.56
CA CYS A 184 0.76 -2.89 9.99
C CYS A 184 1.52 -1.61 10.34
N TYR A 185 1.00 -0.46 9.88
CA TYR A 185 1.58 0.87 10.15
C TYR A 185 2.98 1.12 9.57
N SER A 186 3.43 0.30 8.62
CA SER A 186 4.65 0.57 7.85
C SER A 186 4.55 1.89 7.12
N HIS A 187 5.67 2.61 7.00
CA HIS A 187 5.63 3.92 6.37
C HIS A 187 6.92 4.28 5.62
N HIS A 188 6.85 5.30 4.76
CA HIS A 188 7.96 5.74 3.93
C HIS A 188 8.46 4.59 3.04
N VAL A 189 7.58 4.14 2.15
CA VAL A 189 7.85 3.05 1.21
C VAL A 189 7.78 3.57 -0.22
N TRP A 190 8.78 3.24 -1.02
CA TRP A 190 8.82 3.57 -2.44
C TRP A 190 8.96 2.30 -3.28
N ILE A 191 7.94 2.03 -4.10
CA ILE A 191 7.87 0.88 -5.01
C ILE A 191 7.96 1.44 -6.43
N ASP A 192 9.09 1.19 -7.11
CA ASP A 192 9.44 1.94 -8.31
C ASP A 192 10.06 1.08 -9.41
N HIS A 193 9.66 1.31 -10.66
CA HIS A 193 10.19 0.60 -11.83
C HIS A 193 10.16 -0.93 -11.73
N ASN A 194 9.14 -1.52 -11.09
CA ASN A 194 8.98 -2.97 -11.05
C ASN A 194 8.01 -3.44 -12.13
N THR A 195 8.14 -4.69 -12.56
CA THR A 195 7.18 -5.36 -13.43
C THR A 195 6.47 -6.47 -12.66
N PHE A 196 5.16 -6.36 -12.58
CA PHE A 196 4.30 -7.35 -11.95
C PHE A 196 3.61 -8.20 -13.01
N TYR A 197 3.70 -9.52 -12.86
CA TYR A 197 2.96 -10.51 -13.60
C TYR A 197 1.88 -11.13 -12.72
N PRO A 198 0.94 -11.91 -13.27
CA PRO A 198 -0.12 -12.50 -12.47
C PRO A 198 0.39 -13.21 -11.22
N ALA A 199 -0.22 -12.90 -10.09
CA ALA A 199 -0.05 -13.51 -8.78
C ALA A 199 -1.35 -14.21 -8.36
N SER A 200 -1.34 -14.94 -7.26
CA SER A 200 -2.57 -15.63 -6.76
C SER A 200 -3.56 -14.64 -6.15
N ASP A 201 -3.11 -13.52 -5.56
CA ASP A 201 -3.97 -12.41 -5.16
C ASP A 201 -3.55 -11.12 -5.88
N GLY A 202 -3.04 -10.10 -5.21
CA GLY A 202 -2.73 -8.79 -5.77
C GLY A 202 -1.28 -8.60 -6.17
N SER A 203 -0.98 -7.43 -6.72
CA SER A 203 0.42 -7.09 -7.01
C SER A 203 1.02 -6.19 -5.94
N VAL A 204 0.34 -5.10 -5.57
CA VAL A 204 0.81 -4.15 -4.54
C VAL A 204 -0.36 -3.77 -3.64
N ASP A 205 -0.38 -4.30 -2.44
CA ASP A 205 -1.39 -4.00 -1.44
C ASP A 205 -0.79 -3.12 -0.33
N ILE A 206 -1.43 -1.98 -0.07
CA ILE A 206 -1.07 -1.07 1.04
C ILE A 206 -2.26 -1.00 1.97
N LYS A 207 -2.08 -1.45 3.21
CA LYS A 207 -3.19 -1.75 4.10
C LYS A 207 -2.82 -1.58 5.58
N ARG A 208 -3.81 -1.67 6.48
CA ARG A 208 -3.64 -1.77 7.93
C ARG A 208 -2.82 -0.62 8.53
N GLY A 209 -3.28 0.62 8.30
CA GLY A 209 -2.69 1.82 8.86
C GLY A 209 -1.33 2.22 8.26
N SER A 210 -0.84 1.55 7.21
CA SER A 210 0.39 1.94 6.54
C SER A 210 0.25 3.31 5.88
N ASP A 211 1.37 4.04 5.70
CA ASP A 211 1.26 5.44 5.33
C ASP A 211 2.49 5.97 4.57
N LEU A 212 2.36 7.12 3.95
CA LEU A 212 3.43 7.82 3.26
C LEU A 212 4.18 6.93 2.25
N ALA A 213 3.44 6.33 1.32
CA ALA A 213 4.01 5.50 0.27
C ALA A 213 3.89 6.15 -1.12
N THR A 214 4.77 5.75 -2.02
CA THR A 214 4.73 6.10 -3.45
C THR A 214 4.93 4.84 -4.28
N VAL A 215 4.05 4.64 -5.26
CA VAL A 215 4.10 3.56 -6.25
C VAL A 215 4.22 4.19 -7.63
N SER A 216 5.40 4.08 -8.26
CA SER A 216 5.72 4.85 -9.45
C SER A 216 6.43 4.04 -10.54
N TYR A 217 6.16 4.37 -11.79
CA TYR A 217 6.83 3.78 -12.96
C TYR A 217 6.81 2.24 -12.98
N ASN A 218 5.82 1.60 -12.35
CA ASN A 218 5.67 0.16 -12.40
C ASN A 218 4.84 -0.25 -13.62
N ARG A 219 5.12 -1.44 -14.16
CA ARG A 219 4.30 -2.08 -15.18
C ARG A 219 3.52 -3.24 -14.57
N PHE A 220 2.21 -3.22 -14.75
CA PHE A 220 1.29 -4.29 -14.34
C PHE A 220 0.87 -5.04 -15.60
N ALA A 221 1.53 -6.15 -15.88
CA ALA A 221 1.40 -6.88 -17.15
C ALA A 221 0.44 -8.07 -16.98
N GLY A 222 -0.82 -7.89 -17.37
CA GLY A 222 -1.86 -8.92 -17.34
C GLY A 222 -2.26 -9.35 -15.92
N THR A 223 -2.09 -8.49 -14.91
CA THR A 223 -2.45 -8.80 -13.51
C THR A 223 -3.96 -8.77 -13.32
N ASP A 224 -4.51 -9.63 -12.47
CA ASP A 224 -5.94 -9.60 -12.14
C ASP A 224 -6.28 -8.46 -11.18
N LYS A 225 -5.61 -8.40 -10.04
CA LYS A 225 -5.79 -7.37 -9.00
C LYS A 225 -4.49 -6.59 -8.84
N SER A 226 -4.45 -5.34 -9.34
CA SER A 226 -3.17 -4.62 -9.41
C SER A 226 -2.78 -3.96 -8.08
N MET A 227 -3.65 -3.12 -7.50
CA MET A 227 -3.30 -2.33 -6.31
C MET A 227 -4.51 -2.14 -5.38
N LEU A 228 -4.33 -2.48 -4.11
CA LEU A 228 -5.33 -2.24 -3.06
C LEU A 228 -4.82 -1.19 -2.08
N LEU A 229 -5.70 -0.27 -1.69
CA LEU A 229 -5.48 0.66 -0.59
C LEU A 229 -6.59 0.47 0.45
N GLY A 230 -6.24 -0.14 1.60
CA GLY A 230 -7.20 -0.54 2.63
C GLY A 230 -7.91 -1.87 2.34
N HIS A 231 -7.71 -2.88 3.20
CA HIS A 231 -8.09 -4.26 2.90
C HIS A 231 -9.56 -4.61 3.19
N SER A 232 -10.24 -3.89 4.09
CA SER A 232 -11.59 -4.21 4.52
C SER A 232 -12.46 -2.97 4.69
N ASP A 233 -13.74 -3.08 4.39
CA ASP A 233 -14.72 -2.01 4.60
C ASP A 233 -14.98 -1.72 6.09
N ASN A 234 -14.61 -2.63 6.99
CA ASN A 234 -14.81 -2.53 8.44
C ASN A 234 -13.56 -2.07 9.20
N ASN A 235 -12.54 -1.56 8.49
CA ASN A 235 -11.22 -1.28 9.08
C ASN A 235 -11.00 0.19 9.47
N ALA A 236 -12.05 0.96 9.67
CA ALA A 236 -11.97 2.39 9.95
C ALA A 236 -11.08 2.73 11.16
N ALA A 237 -11.13 1.93 12.23
CA ALA A 237 -10.35 2.16 13.45
C ALA A 237 -8.84 2.11 13.21
N GLN A 238 -8.39 1.33 12.23
CA GLN A 238 -6.99 1.16 11.88
C GLN A 238 -6.55 2.10 10.77
N ASP A 239 -7.42 2.31 9.75
CA ASP A 239 -7.03 2.94 8.50
C ASP A 239 -7.35 4.43 8.42
N THR A 240 -8.34 4.93 9.20
CA THR A 240 -8.71 6.35 9.15
C THR A 240 -7.56 7.25 9.62
N GLY A 241 -7.17 8.19 8.75
CA GLY A 241 -6.06 9.12 9.01
C GLY A 241 -4.69 8.63 8.52
N TYR A 242 -4.62 7.40 8.04
CA TYR A 242 -3.47 6.77 7.40
C TYR A 242 -3.71 6.58 5.90
N LEU A 243 -2.96 5.70 5.27
CA LEU A 243 -3.11 5.27 3.89
C LEU A 243 -2.98 6.43 2.88
N ARG A 244 -2.01 7.32 3.10
CA ARG A 244 -1.67 8.38 2.14
C ARG A 244 -0.68 7.85 1.12
N VAL A 245 -1.14 7.66 -0.11
CA VAL A 245 -0.36 7.01 -1.17
C VAL A 245 -0.43 7.79 -2.48
N THR A 246 0.72 7.88 -3.15
CA THR A 246 0.84 8.40 -4.51
C THR A 246 1.03 7.26 -5.49
N TYR A 247 0.27 7.28 -6.58
CA TYR A 247 0.34 6.34 -7.69
C TYR A 247 0.59 7.12 -8.97
N HIS A 248 1.81 7.07 -9.53
CA HIS A 248 2.11 7.88 -10.71
C HIS A 248 2.99 7.19 -11.75
N HIS A 249 2.79 7.57 -13.00
CA HIS A 249 3.56 7.06 -14.13
C HIS A 249 3.59 5.52 -14.21
N ASN A 250 2.57 4.85 -13.67
CA ASN A 250 2.42 3.42 -13.83
C ASN A 250 1.79 3.10 -15.18
N TRP A 251 2.19 1.96 -15.72
CA TRP A 251 1.61 1.38 -16.92
C TRP A 251 0.78 0.15 -16.55
N PHE A 252 -0.54 0.26 -16.67
CA PHE A 252 -1.45 -0.86 -16.55
C PHE A 252 -1.65 -1.46 -17.94
N ASP A 253 -1.02 -2.61 -18.17
CA ASP A 253 -0.84 -3.25 -19.48
C ASP A 253 -1.63 -4.56 -19.53
N GLY A 254 -2.90 -4.48 -19.90
CA GLY A 254 -3.81 -5.63 -19.93
C GLY A 254 -4.14 -6.18 -18.55
N SER A 255 -4.08 -5.36 -17.51
CA SER A 255 -4.52 -5.76 -16.17
C SER A 255 -6.04 -5.63 -16.02
N ASN A 256 -6.63 -6.26 -15.01
CA ASN A 256 -8.08 -6.39 -14.90
C ASN A 256 -8.68 -5.34 -13.95
N THR A 257 -8.34 -5.37 -12.64
CA THR A 257 -9.00 -4.54 -11.62
C THR A 257 -8.02 -3.84 -10.67
N ARG A 258 -8.53 -2.89 -9.86
CA ARG A 258 -7.84 -2.21 -8.75
C ARG A 258 -6.62 -1.39 -9.20
N HIS A 259 -6.86 -0.18 -9.77
CA HIS A 259 -5.76 0.68 -10.26
C HIS A 259 -5.74 2.12 -9.69
N PRO A 260 -5.93 2.38 -8.38
CA PRO A 260 -6.19 1.46 -7.27
C PRO A 260 -7.69 1.31 -6.89
N ARG A 261 -8.02 0.32 -6.02
CA ARG A 261 -9.24 0.33 -5.20
C ARG A 261 -8.92 0.94 -3.85
N VAL A 262 -9.67 1.99 -3.44
CA VAL A 262 -9.32 2.85 -2.29
C VAL A 262 -10.37 2.80 -1.21
N ARG A 263 -9.97 2.49 0.04
CA ARG A 263 -10.76 2.60 1.27
C ARG A 263 -10.04 3.47 2.29
N PHE A 264 -10.74 4.34 3.00
CA PHE A 264 -10.28 5.23 4.08
C PHE A 264 -9.12 6.17 3.74
N GLY A 265 -8.21 5.76 2.84
CA GLY A 265 -6.98 6.45 2.50
C GLY A 265 -7.16 7.67 1.62
N TYR A 266 -6.07 8.40 1.44
CA TYR A 266 -5.92 9.44 0.43
C TYR A 266 -5.00 8.95 -0.70
N ALA A 267 -5.57 8.75 -1.89
CA ALA A 267 -4.84 8.38 -3.08
C ALA A 267 -4.66 9.57 -4.02
N HIS A 268 -3.41 9.92 -4.36
CA HIS A 268 -3.08 10.78 -5.48
C HIS A 268 -2.71 9.92 -6.69
N VAL A 269 -3.51 9.98 -7.75
CA VAL A 269 -3.39 9.11 -8.93
C VAL A 269 -3.13 9.98 -10.16
N TYR A 270 -1.89 10.00 -10.68
CA TYR A 270 -1.58 10.91 -11.77
C TYR A 270 -0.60 10.35 -12.82
N ALA A 271 -0.71 10.84 -14.03
CA ALA A 271 0.16 10.53 -15.16
C ALA A 271 0.33 9.01 -15.42
N ASN A 272 -0.68 8.20 -15.07
CA ASN A 272 -0.69 6.78 -15.39
C ASN A 272 -1.22 6.55 -16.80
N TYR A 273 -0.71 5.49 -17.45
CA TYR A 273 -1.22 4.99 -18.72
C TYR A 273 -2.03 3.71 -18.47
N VAL A 274 -3.29 3.71 -18.92
CA VAL A 274 -4.28 2.72 -18.52
C VAL A 274 -4.86 2.02 -19.74
N SER A 275 -4.58 0.72 -19.90
CA SER A 275 -5.19 -0.17 -20.88
C SER A 275 -5.56 -1.47 -20.15
N ILE A 276 -6.80 -1.59 -19.70
CA ILE A 276 -7.29 -2.58 -18.74
C ILE A 276 -8.60 -3.20 -19.17
N ASP A 277 -8.97 -4.30 -18.52
CA ASP A 277 -10.17 -5.06 -18.90
C ASP A 277 -11.44 -4.62 -18.15
N ASP A 278 -11.35 -4.22 -16.87
CA ASP A 278 -12.53 -3.86 -16.08
C ASP A 278 -12.51 -2.38 -15.66
N TYR A 279 -12.31 -2.04 -14.39
CA TYR A 279 -12.37 -0.64 -13.92
C TYR A 279 -10.99 -0.07 -13.60
N PHE A 280 -10.84 1.25 -13.79
CA PHE A 280 -9.61 1.94 -13.41
C PHE A 280 -9.61 2.22 -11.90
N ILE A 281 -10.46 3.08 -11.38
CA ILE A 281 -10.48 3.46 -9.96
C ILE A 281 -11.67 2.83 -9.24
N GLY A 282 -11.41 2.03 -8.19
CA GLY A 282 -12.42 1.50 -7.31
C GLY A 282 -12.72 2.45 -6.15
N LEU A 283 -13.96 2.94 -6.06
CA LEU A 283 -14.44 3.87 -5.06
C LEU A 283 -14.93 3.10 -3.82
N GLY A 284 -14.03 2.82 -2.88
CA GLY A 284 -14.34 2.08 -1.65
C GLY A 284 -14.92 2.95 -0.53
N VAL A 285 -15.01 2.38 0.66
CA VAL A 285 -15.57 3.05 1.84
C VAL A 285 -14.64 4.20 2.28
N GLU A 286 -15.18 5.43 2.38
CA GLU A 286 -14.52 6.63 2.87
C GLU A 286 -13.20 6.98 2.17
N GLY A 287 -12.93 6.41 0.99
CA GLY A 287 -11.77 6.74 0.17
C GLY A 287 -11.78 8.20 -0.27
N ARG A 288 -10.59 8.78 -0.44
CA ARG A 288 -10.39 10.14 -0.94
C ARG A 288 -9.38 10.09 -2.07
N ILE A 289 -9.80 10.42 -3.28
CA ILE A 289 -8.99 10.25 -4.47
C ILE A 289 -8.87 11.58 -5.21
N TYR A 290 -7.64 11.99 -5.50
CA TYR A 290 -7.35 13.10 -6.41
C TYR A 290 -6.67 12.53 -7.67
N ALA A 291 -7.37 12.56 -8.80
CA ALA A 291 -6.92 11.97 -10.05
C ALA A 291 -6.70 13.04 -11.11
N GLU A 292 -5.52 13.06 -11.74
CA GLU A 292 -5.18 14.02 -12.77
C GLU A 292 -4.16 13.49 -13.80
N SER A 293 -4.18 14.04 -14.99
CA SER A 293 -3.22 13.74 -16.08
C SER A 293 -3.07 12.26 -16.43
N ASN A 294 -4.03 11.41 -16.08
CA ASN A 294 -4.06 10.01 -16.48
C ASN A 294 -4.55 9.88 -17.92
N TYR A 295 -4.03 8.93 -18.67
CA TYR A 295 -4.48 8.57 -19.99
C TYR A 295 -5.15 7.20 -19.96
N VAL A 296 -6.48 7.15 -20.06
CA VAL A 296 -7.26 5.91 -20.09
C VAL A 296 -7.57 5.57 -21.54
N ARG A 297 -6.83 4.62 -22.08
CA ARG A 297 -6.98 4.14 -23.46
C ARG A 297 -8.06 3.06 -23.59
N GLY A 298 -8.20 2.20 -22.58
CA GLY A 298 -9.16 1.11 -22.61
C GLY A 298 -9.54 0.68 -21.21
N ALA A 299 -10.84 0.52 -20.98
CA ALA A 299 -11.41 0.00 -19.75
C ALA A 299 -12.88 -0.35 -19.99
N LYS A 300 -13.48 -1.15 -19.12
CA LYS A 300 -14.94 -1.30 -19.07
C LYS A 300 -15.56 -0.02 -18.50
N THR A 301 -15.00 0.49 -17.41
CA THR A 301 -15.42 1.74 -16.78
C THR A 301 -14.23 2.48 -16.14
N ILE A 302 -14.32 3.81 -16.02
CA ILE A 302 -13.28 4.60 -15.33
C ILE A 302 -13.40 4.40 -13.82
N THR A 303 -14.61 4.44 -13.27
CA THR A 303 -14.83 4.22 -11.84
C THR A 303 -15.79 3.06 -11.61
N GLU A 304 -15.55 2.28 -10.56
CA GLU A 304 -16.50 1.28 -10.05
C GLU A 304 -16.82 1.61 -8.60
N ASP A 305 -18.12 1.52 -8.25
CA ASP A 305 -18.64 1.96 -6.96
C ASP A 305 -18.69 0.79 -5.97
N PHE A 306 -17.89 0.87 -4.92
CA PHE A 306 -17.84 -0.09 -3.82
C PHE A 306 -18.14 0.55 -2.46
N GLY A 307 -18.50 1.83 -2.43
CA GLY A 307 -18.78 2.56 -1.20
C GLY A 307 -19.01 4.04 -1.42
N ASN A 308 -18.64 4.85 -0.45
CA ASN A 308 -18.90 6.29 -0.41
C ASN A 308 -17.63 7.14 -0.63
N ALA A 309 -16.62 6.62 -1.32
CA ALA A 309 -15.42 7.37 -1.63
C ALA A 309 -15.73 8.69 -2.35
N ARG A 310 -14.89 9.68 -2.14
CA ARG A 310 -14.93 10.99 -2.80
C ARG A 310 -13.82 11.06 -3.84
N LEU A 311 -14.12 11.61 -5.00
CA LEU A 311 -13.19 11.70 -6.13
C LEU A 311 -13.18 13.11 -6.72
N THR A 312 -12.00 13.68 -6.86
CA THR A 312 -11.75 14.77 -7.81
C THR A 312 -11.09 14.18 -9.04
N TRP A 313 -11.79 14.29 -10.19
CA TRP A 313 -11.29 13.95 -11.50
C TRP A 313 -10.95 15.24 -12.23
N ALA A 314 -9.67 15.62 -12.26
CA ALA A 314 -9.21 16.86 -12.83
C ALA A 314 -9.33 16.85 -14.37
N ARG A 315 -9.52 18.03 -14.96
CA ARG A 315 -9.68 18.20 -16.42
C ARG A 315 -8.45 17.79 -17.24
N SER A 316 -7.30 17.63 -16.62
CA SER A 316 -6.06 17.16 -17.27
C SER A 316 -6.06 15.65 -17.55
N ASN A 317 -7.02 14.88 -16.99
CA ASN A 317 -7.19 13.49 -17.37
C ASN A 317 -7.74 13.38 -18.80
N PHE A 318 -7.35 12.32 -19.48
CA PHE A 318 -7.88 11.96 -20.78
C PHE A 318 -8.44 10.52 -20.74
N TYR A 319 -9.52 10.29 -21.45
CA TYR A 319 -10.02 8.94 -21.73
C TYR A 319 -10.52 8.85 -23.16
N ASP A 320 -10.27 7.71 -23.80
CA ASP A 320 -10.77 7.43 -25.14
C ASP A 320 -12.17 6.81 -25.02
N VAL A 321 -13.20 7.64 -25.24
CA VAL A 321 -14.61 7.22 -25.13
C VAL A 321 -14.91 5.98 -25.98
N ALA A 322 -14.29 5.85 -27.16
CA ALA A 322 -14.53 4.73 -28.04
C ALA A 322 -14.07 3.38 -27.49
N THR A 323 -13.18 3.40 -26.50
CA THR A 323 -12.60 2.21 -25.89
C THR A 323 -13.12 1.93 -24.47
N ILE A 324 -14.01 2.79 -23.95
CA ILE A 324 -14.69 2.55 -22.66
C ILE A 324 -16.00 1.81 -22.93
N THR A 325 -16.02 0.51 -22.71
CA THR A 325 -17.11 -0.37 -23.19
C THR A 325 -18.46 -0.10 -22.53
N ARG A 326 -18.50 0.28 -21.27
CA ARG A 326 -19.75 0.57 -20.53
C ARG A 326 -20.41 1.89 -20.95
N ALA A 327 -19.67 2.80 -21.58
CA ALA A 327 -20.22 4.04 -22.12
C ALA A 327 -21.24 3.81 -23.23
N ASN A 328 -21.18 2.66 -23.89
CA ASN A 328 -22.07 2.29 -24.98
C ASN A 328 -23.35 1.58 -24.51
N ASP A 329 -23.45 1.24 -23.22
CA ASP A 329 -24.61 0.58 -22.65
C ASP A 329 -25.62 1.60 -22.08
N SER A 330 -26.85 1.56 -22.52
CA SER A 330 -28.03 2.19 -21.90
C SER A 330 -28.21 3.70 -22.08
N GLY A 331 -27.58 4.36 -23.05
CA GLY A 331 -27.81 5.80 -23.32
C GLY A 331 -27.32 6.75 -22.22
N LYS A 332 -26.47 6.27 -21.30
CA LYS A 332 -25.78 7.08 -20.30
C LYS A 332 -24.48 7.64 -20.86
N THR A 333 -24.12 8.84 -20.45
CA THR A 333 -22.82 9.45 -20.78
C THR A 333 -21.73 8.92 -19.85
N MET A 334 -20.45 9.18 -20.19
CA MET A 334 -19.33 8.87 -19.28
C MET A 334 -19.43 9.61 -17.95
N GLU A 335 -19.96 10.83 -17.97
CA GLU A 335 -20.20 11.64 -16.78
C GLU A 335 -21.19 10.97 -15.81
N ASP A 336 -22.17 10.22 -16.33
CA ASP A 336 -23.12 9.46 -15.52
C ASP A 336 -22.46 8.27 -14.78
N TRP A 337 -21.34 7.77 -15.31
CA TRP A 337 -20.58 6.67 -14.75
C TRP A 337 -19.36 7.13 -13.96
N LEU A 338 -18.83 8.31 -14.29
CA LEU A 338 -17.71 8.92 -13.60
C LEU A 338 -18.22 9.62 -12.34
N ARG A 339 -18.28 8.88 -11.24
CA ARG A 339 -18.72 9.42 -9.95
C ARG A 339 -17.65 10.31 -9.33
N ALA A 340 -17.54 11.57 -9.82
CA ALA A 340 -16.64 12.58 -9.31
C ALA A 340 -17.42 13.74 -8.69
N ASP A 341 -17.11 14.09 -7.45
CA ASP A 341 -17.76 15.19 -6.72
C ASP A 341 -16.89 16.45 -6.58
N GLY A 342 -15.63 16.39 -7.00
CA GLY A 342 -14.69 17.50 -6.95
C GLY A 342 -14.28 17.93 -5.54
N SER A 343 -14.59 17.14 -4.51
CA SER A 343 -14.43 17.53 -3.11
C SER A 343 -13.06 17.24 -2.51
N VAL A 344 -12.20 16.49 -3.22
CA VAL A 344 -10.86 16.14 -2.75
C VAL A 344 -9.86 17.16 -3.30
N GLY A 345 -9.14 17.84 -2.42
CA GLY A 345 -8.07 18.78 -2.80
C GLY A 345 -6.79 18.08 -3.24
N PRO A 346 -5.84 18.81 -3.88
CA PRO A 346 -4.55 18.28 -4.27
C PRO A 346 -3.69 17.88 -3.06
N PRO A 347 -2.66 17.01 -3.26
CA PRO A 347 -1.78 16.58 -2.19
C PRO A 347 -0.87 17.71 -1.68
N PRO A 348 -0.33 17.59 -0.44
CA PRO A 348 0.44 18.65 0.21
C PRO A 348 1.95 18.63 -0.12
N TYR A 349 2.34 18.18 -1.29
CA TYR A 349 3.75 18.17 -1.73
C TYR A 349 3.88 18.78 -3.15
N SER A 350 5.10 19.20 -3.50
CA SER A 350 5.38 19.72 -4.83
C SER A 350 5.58 18.59 -5.85
N TYR A 351 4.95 18.71 -7.02
CA TYR A 351 5.07 17.77 -8.12
C TYR A 351 4.74 18.45 -9.46
N SER A 352 4.95 17.75 -10.55
CA SER A 352 4.48 18.14 -11.87
C SER A 352 3.74 16.97 -12.48
N ALA A 353 2.44 17.08 -12.64
CA ALA A 353 1.64 16.04 -13.27
C ALA A 353 1.81 16.00 -14.79
N GLY A 354 2.23 17.11 -15.40
CA GLY A 354 2.29 17.22 -16.85
C GLY A 354 0.91 17.09 -17.50
N SER A 355 0.90 16.68 -18.76
CA SER A 355 -0.34 16.34 -19.51
C SER A 355 -0.47 14.83 -19.62
N ALA A 356 -1.72 14.35 -19.71
CA ALA A 356 -1.99 12.94 -20.01
C ALA A 356 -1.27 12.51 -21.31
N SER A 357 -0.45 11.46 -21.24
CA SER A 357 0.36 10.99 -22.37
C SER A 357 -0.36 9.86 -23.10
N SER A 358 -0.48 9.97 -24.43
CA SER A 358 -1.03 8.90 -25.27
C SER A 358 -0.07 7.72 -25.50
N SER A 359 1.12 7.78 -24.91
CA SER A 359 2.11 6.70 -24.92
C SER A 359 2.38 6.22 -23.51
N PRO A 360 2.60 4.91 -23.30
CA PRO A 360 3.01 4.41 -22.01
C PRO A 360 4.28 5.10 -21.51
N PRO A 361 4.42 5.32 -20.19
CA PRO A 361 5.69 5.78 -19.62
C PRO A 361 6.78 4.72 -19.79
N SER A 362 8.04 5.12 -19.66
CA SER A 362 9.15 4.19 -19.54
C SER A 362 9.09 3.55 -18.14
N ALA A 363 8.32 2.49 -18.02
CA ALA A 363 7.95 1.85 -16.76
C ALA A 363 8.27 0.36 -16.76
N GLY A 364 8.48 -0.19 -15.56
CA GLY A 364 8.80 -1.59 -15.36
C GLY A 364 10.29 -1.87 -15.15
N ALA A 365 10.60 -3.11 -14.81
CA ALA A 365 11.97 -3.57 -14.61
C ALA A 365 12.76 -3.59 -15.93
N GLY A 366 14.02 -3.26 -15.86
CA GLY A 366 14.96 -3.29 -16.99
C GLY A 366 14.93 -2.05 -17.89
N VAL A 367 14.16 -1.01 -17.56
CA VAL A 367 14.28 0.27 -18.27
C VAL A 367 15.61 0.94 -17.93
N PRO A 368 16.22 1.72 -18.87
CA PRO A 368 17.49 2.38 -18.61
C PRO A 368 17.43 3.25 -17.35
N GLY A 369 18.40 3.08 -16.45
CA GLY A 369 18.50 3.81 -15.20
C GLY A 369 17.68 3.26 -14.02
N ALA A 370 16.80 2.29 -14.25
CA ALA A 370 16.03 1.68 -13.15
C ALA A 370 16.90 0.89 -12.16
N ASP A 371 18.06 0.39 -12.60
CA ASP A 371 19.04 -0.33 -11.78
C ASP A 371 20.07 0.58 -11.08
N THR A 372 19.90 1.89 -11.16
CA THR A 372 20.71 2.86 -10.41
C THR A 372 20.20 2.98 -8.98
N ILE A 373 21.13 3.09 -8.04
CA ILE A 373 20.80 3.32 -6.63
C ILE A 373 20.31 4.77 -6.49
N PRO A 374 19.10 4.99 -6.00
CA PRO A 374 18.52 6.32 -5.86
C PRO A 374 19.12 7.14 -4.75
#